data_be22ffa19c4f333537d0c146054c293f
#
_entry.id   be22ffa19c4f333537d0c146054c293f
#
_cell.length_a   1.000
_cell.length_b   1.000
_cell.length_c   1.000
_cell.angle_alpha   90.00
_cell.angle_beta   90.00
_cell.angle_gamma   90.00
#
_symmetry.space_group_name_H-M   'P 1'
#
loop_
_entity.id
_entity.type
_entity.pdbx_description
1 polymer ?
#
loop_
_entity_poly.entity_id
_entity_poly.type
_entity_poly.pdbx_seq_one_letter_code
_entity_poly.pdbx_strand_id
1 'polypeptide(L)'
;GGARLGLLDFGCSKTLSARQRASLARLYMGLSARDDDAVVSAAVEMGMRTKHMDRSVIVQFATHFFDRNVADCSPPAFLLQLNQQDKITALPKEYMLVARSSLLLRGLGAKLQAPQHVSAVWAKEARRYLREYERTRSVRT
;
A
#
# COMPACT_ATOMS: atom_id res chain seq x y z
N GLY A 1 0.12 22.24 -26.95
CA GLY A 1 -0.59 20.97 -26.84
C GLY A 1 -0.13 20.23 -25.57
N GLY A 2 -1.06 19.86 -24.69
CA GLY A 2 -0.73 19.13 -23.48
C GLY A 2 -0.40 17.65 -23.79
N ALA A 3 0.54 17.07 -23.02
CA ALA A 3 0.80 15.64 -23.06
C ALA A 3 -0.44 14.86 -22.59
N ARG A 4 -0.78 13.77 -23.28
CA ARG A 4 -1.89 12.87 -22.93
C ARG A 4 -1.33 11.51 -22.58
N LEU A 5 -1.78 10.95 -21.45
CA LEU A 5 -1.45 9.61 -21.04
C LEU A 5 -2.46 8.61 -21.63
N GLY A 6 -1.95 7.58 -22.31
CA GLY A 6 -2.76 6.46 -22.81
C GLY A 6 -2.53 5.20 -21.99
N LEU A 7 -3.60 4.51 -21.60
CA LEU A 7 -3.56 3.18 -20.99
C LEU A 7 -3.90 2.16 -22.07
N LEU A 8 -2.95 1.29 -22.42
CA LEU A 8 -3.05 0.41 -23.58
C LEU A 8 -3.19 -1.08 -23.25
N ASP A 9 -2.79 -1.50 -22.04
CA ASP A 9 -2.77 -2.91 -21.66
C ASP A 9 -3.34 -3.10 -20.24
N PHE A 10 -4.29 -4.00 -20.11
CA PHE A 10 -4.97 -4.38 -18.85
C PHE A 10 -4.76 -5.84 -18.48
N GLY A 11 -3.78 -6.54 -19.09
CA GLY A 11 -3.51 -7.96 -18.90
C GLY A 11 -3.14 -8.35 -17.47
N CYS A 12 -2.50 -7.44 -16.72
CA CYS A 12 -2.16 -7.59 -15.30
C CYS A 12 -3.01 -6.66 -14.43
N SER A 13 -4.34 -6.87 -14.41
CA SER A 13 -5.26 -6.07 -13.60
C SER A 13 -6.05 -6.95 -12.64
N LYS A 14 -6.45 -6.38 -11.50
CA LYS A 14 -7.29 -7.03 -10.50
C LYS A 14 -8.31 -6.03 -9.96
N THR A 15 -9.55 -6.48 -9.83
CA THR A 15 -10.60 -5.69 -9.21
C THR A 15 -10.62 -5.94 -7.70
N LEU A 16 -10.52 -4.87 -6.91
CA LEU A 16 -10.70 -4.92 -5.47
C LEU A 16 -12.17 -4.65 -5.12
N SER A 17 -12.71 -5.41 -4.17
CA SER A 17 -14.04 -5.14 -3.60
C SER A 17 -14.08 -3.78 -2.89
N ALA A 18 -15.27 -3.27 -2.61
CA ALA A 18 -15.42 -2.00 -1.90
C ALA A 18 -14.74 -2.03 -0.52
N ARG A 19 -14.84 -3.15 0.21
CA ARG A 19 -14.16 -3.35 1.50
C ARG A 19 -12.64 -3.33 1.34
N GLN A 20 -12.11 -4.05 0.35
CA GLN A 20 -10.68 -4.09 0.09
C GLN A 20 -10.12 -2.71 -0.29
N ARG A 21 -10.85 -1.94 -1.10
CA ARG A 21 -10.47 -0.56 -1.41
C ARG A 21 -10.48 0.35 -0.19
N ALA A 22 -11.44 0.15 0.73
CA ALA A 22 -11.48 0.92 1.98
C ALA A 22 -10.28 0.59 2.89
N SER A 23 -9.90 -0.68 3.03
CA SER A 23 -8.71 -1.08 3.80
C SER A 23 -7.43 -0.50 3.20
N LEU A 24 -7.29 -0.54 1.87
CA LEU A 24 -6.16 0.08 1.17
C LEU A 24 -6.13 1.61 1.35
N ALA A 25 -7.29 2.26 1.29
CA ALA A 25 -7.39 3.70 1.53
C ALA A 25 -6.98 4.08 2.96
N ARG A 26 -7.36 3.27 3.98
CA ARG A 26 -6.89 3.46 5.37
C ARG A 26 -5.38 3.30 5.47
N LEU A 27 -4.80 2.32 4.77
CA LEU A 27 -3.35 2.15 4.73
C LEU A 27 -2.66 3.42 4.19
N TYR A 28 -3.11 3.94 3.06
CA TYR A 28 -2.52 5.16 2.49
C TYR A 28 -2.71 6.40 3.39
N MET A 29 -3.82 6.50 4.09
CA MET A 29 -4.03 7.57 5.07
C MET A 29 -3.05 7.46 6.25
N GLY A 30 -2.85 6.26 6.80
CA GLY A 30 -1.88 6.00 7.87
C GLY A 30 -0.44 6.30 7.43
N LEU A 31 -0.05 5.82 6.24
CA LEU A 31 1.28 6.05 5.66
C LEU A 31 1.55 7.54 5.41
N SER A 32 0.57 8.27 4.87
CA SER A 32 0.66 9.71 4.60
C SER A 32 0.75 10.52 5.91
N ALA A 33 0.03 10.12 6.94
CA ALA A 33 0.05 10.76 8.25
C ALA A 33 1.27 10.33 9.12
N ARG A 34 2.02 9.32 8.70
CA ARG A 34 3.06 8.64 9.48
C ARG A 34 2.54 8.13 10.83
N ASP A 35 1.31 7.65 10.82
CA ASP A 35 0.64 7.06 11.97
C ASP A 35 0.82 5.53 11.92
N ASP A 36 1.80 5.06 12.67
CA ASP A 36 2.17 3.64 12.69
C ASP A 36 1.04 2.75 13.21
N ASP A 37 0.20 3.22 14.15
CA ASP A 37 -0.93 2.44 14.66
C ASP A 37 -2.01 2.27 13.59
N ALA A 38 -2.29 3.32 12.84
CA ALA A 38 -3.19 3.26 11.70
C ALA A 38 -2.64 2.35 10.59
N VAL A 39 -1.32 2.40 10.33
CA VAL A 39 -0.65 1.53 9.35
C VAL A 39 -0.76 0.06 9.77
N VAL A 40 -0.45 -0.28 11.02
CA VAL A 40 -0.55 -1.65 11.54
C VAL A 40 -1.99 -2.15 11.44
N SER A 41 -2.96 -1.37 11.91
CA SER A 41 -4.39 -1.73 11.85
C SER A 41 -4.84 -2.03 10.42
N ALA A 42 -4.49 -1.15 9.47
CA ALA A 42 -4.85 -1.32 8.06
C ALA A 42 -4.15 -2.54 7.43
N ALA A 43 -2.85 -2.75 7.68
CA ALA A 43 -2.11 -3.89 7.16
C ALA A 43 -2.67 -5.22 7.68
N VAL A 44 -3.04 -5.27 8.95
CA VAL A 44 -3.69 -6.44 9.57
C VAL A 44 -5.09 -6.68 8.99
N GLU A 45 -5.88 -5.63 8.77
CA GLU A 45 -7.18 -5.72 8.09
C GLU A 45 -7.03 -6.25 6.65
N MET A 46 -5.96 -5.87 5.95
CA MET A 46 -5.64 -6.36 4.60
C MET A 46 -5.18 -7.82 4.56
N GLY A 47 -4.84 -8.42 5.69
CA GLY A 47 -4.48 -9.83 5.81
C GLY A 47 -3.01 -10.10 6.13
N MET A 48 -2.21 -9.09 6.47
CA MET A 48 -0.84 -9.30 6.92
C MET A 48 -0.80 -9.93 8.31
N ARG A 49 0.07 -10.93 8.50
CA ARG A 49 0.35 -11.58 9.79
C ARG A 49 1.83 -11.89 9.90
N THR A 50 2.37 -11.72 11.10
CA THR A 50 3.70 -12.20 11.48
C THR A 50 3.60 -13.08 12.73
N LYS A 51 4.63 -13.83 13.03
CA LYS A 51 4.60 -14.80 14.15
C LYS A 51 4.31 -14.15 15.50
N HIS A 52 4.90 -12.98 15.74
CA HIS A 52 4.76 -12.26 17.00
C HIS A 52 3.95 -10.96 16.86
N MET A 53 3.43 -10.69 15.66
CA MET A 53 2.74 -9.43 15.33
C MET A 53 3.59 -8.20 15.62
N ASP A 54 4.89 -8.30 15.33
CA ASP A 54 5.84 -7.20 15.57
C ASP A 54 5.44 -5.96 14.74
N ARG A 55 5.13 -4.90 15.47
CA ARG A 55 4.69 -3.62 14.92
C ARG A 55 5.70 -3.04 13.93
N SER A 56 6.99 -3.09 14.29
CA SER A 56 8.06 -2.52 13.46
C SER A 56 8.17 -3.25 12.12
N VAL A 57 8.08 -4.58 12.13
CA VAL A 57 8.11 -5.41 10.91
C VAL A 57 6.91 -5.10 10.02
N ILE A 58 5.71 -4.97 10.58
CA ILE A 58 4.49 -4.66 9.83
C ILE A 58 4.58 -3.26 9.20
N VAL A 59 5.02 -2.25 9.96
CA VAL A 59 5.19 -0.87 9.47
C VAL A 59 6.25 -0.80 8.37
N GLN A 60 7.40 -1.45 8.56
CA GLN A 60 8.47 -1.48 7.56
C GLN A 60 7.99 -2.15 6.26
N PHE A 61 7.28 -3.29 6.36
CA PHE A 61 6.69 -3.96 5.20
C PHE A 61 5.73 -3.02 4.46
N ALA A 62 4.74 -2.48 5.16
CA ALA A 62 3.73 -1.62 4.56
C ALA A 62 4.36 -0.38 3.90
N THR A 63 5.30 0.27 4.58
CA THR A 63 5.99 1.45 4.07
C THR A 63 6.80 1.12 2.81
N HIS A 64 7.60 0.04 2.84
CA HIS A 64 8.45 -0.33 1.72
C HIS A 64 7.66 -0.74 0.48
N PHE A 65 6.64 -1.57 0.65
CA PHE A 65 5.91 -2.13 -0.48
C PHE A 65 4.81 -1.22 -1.03
N PHE A 66 4.26 -0.32 -0.22
CA PHE A 66 3.13 0.51 -0.65
C PHE A 66 3.43 2.01 -0.78
N ASP A 67 4.52 2.53 -0.20
CA ASP A 67 4.73 3.97 -0.16
C ASP A 67 6.10 4.42 -0.63
N ARG A 68 7.16 4.10 0.11
CA ARG A 68 8.53 4.57 -0.13
C ARG A 68 9.56 3.54 0.28
N ASN A 69 10.76 3.63 -0.31
CA ASN A 69 11.86 2.76 0.09
C ASN A 69 12.31 3.09 1.52
N VAL A 70 12.44 2.06 2.34
CA VAL A 70 13.00 2.16 3.72
C VAL A 70 14.30 1.37 3.83
N ALA A 71 14.71 0.69 2.77
CA ALA A 71 15.97 -0.02 2.67
C ALA A 71 16.53 0.09 1.25
N ASP A 72 17.84 0.11 1.14
CA ASP A 72 18.57 0.13 -0.14
C ASP A 72 18.96 -1.30 -0.56
N CYS A 73 17.95 -2.12 -0.75
CA CYS A 73 18.10 -3.50 -1.23
C CYS A 73 16.91 -3.91 -2.09
N SER A 74 17.07 -5.03 -2.80
CA SER A 74 15.98 -5.56 -3.62
C SER A 74 14.78 -5.98 -2.76
N PRO A 75 13.53 -5.92 -3.29
CA PRO A 75 12.34 -6.34 -2.54
C PRO A 75 12.43 -7.76 -1.95
N PRO A 76 12.96 -8.79 -2.66
CA PRO A 76 13.16 -10.10 -2.07
C PRO A 76 14.16 -10.12 -0.90
N ALA A 77 15.27 -9.37 -1.02
CA ALA A 77 16.27 -9.26 0.06
C ALA A 77 15.67 -8.56 1.28
N PHE A 78 14.85 -7.54 1.08
CA PHE A 78 14.15 -6.84 2.15
C PHE A 78 13.14 -7.76 2.87
N LEU A 79 12.36 -8.54 2.12
CA LEU A 79 11.47 -9.54 2.71
C LEU A 79 12.22 -10.55 3.57
N LEU A 80 13.41 -10.99 3.11
CA LEU A 80 14.25 -11.89 3.89
C LEU A 80 14.71 -11.25 5.21
N GLN A 81 15.12 -9.99 5.19
CA GLN A 81 15.51 -9.26 6.41
C GLN A 81 14.34 -9.13 7.39
N LEU A 82 13.15 -8.77 6.91
CA LEU A 82 11.94 -8.69 7.75
C LEU A 82 11.60 -10.05 8.37
N ASN A 83 11.72 -11.11 7.58
CA ASN A 83 11.42 -12.48 8.00
C ASN A 83 12.40 -12.99 9.07
N GLN A 84 13.62 -12.46 9.13
CA GLN A 84 14.59 -12.75 10.19
C GLN A 84 14.25 -12.03 11.51
N GLN A 85 13.64 -10.84 11.43
CA GLN A 85 13.20 -10.06 12.61
C GLN A 85 11.93 -10.67 13.21
N ASP A 86 10.91 -10.89 12.40
CA ASP A 86 9.68 -11.58 12.78
C ASP A 86 9.11 -12.31 11.56
N LYS A 87 8.98 -13.64 11.68
CA LYS A 87 8.56 -14.49 10.58
C LYS A 87 7.19 -14.07 10.04
N ILE A 88 7.14 -13.68 8.78
CA ILE A 88 5.90 -13.38 8.08
C ILE A 88 5.13 -14.67 7.82
N THR A 89 3.94 -14.78 8.36
CA THR A 89 3.08 -15.98 8.26
C THR A 89 1.94 -15.82 7.26
N ALA A 90 1.53 -14.59 6.97
CA ALA A 90 0.59 -14.29 5.91
C ALA A 90 0.87 -12.93 5.27
N LEU A 91 0.69 -12.84 3.95
CA LEU A 91 0.79 -11.62 3.16
C LEU A 91 -0.57 -11.22 2.61
N PRO A 92 -0.79 -9.94 2.36
CA PRO A 92 -2.04 -9.42 1.81
C PRO A 92 -2.16 -9.72 0.30
N LYS A 93 -2.38 -10.99 -0.06
CA LYS A 93 -2.34 -11.51 -1.44
C LYS A 93 -3.19 -10.69 -2.42
N GLU A 94 -4.33 -10.19 -1.96
CA GLU A 94 -5.25 -9.41 -2.80
C GLU A 94 -4.64 -8.07 -3.26
N TYR A 95 -3.65 -7.58 -2.54
CA TYR A 95 -3.03 -6.27 -2.76
C TYR A 95 -1.62 -6.36 -3.35
N MET A 96 -1.12 -7.56 -3.64
CA MET A 96 0.26 -7.71 -4.13
C MET A 96 0.48 -7.05 -5.49
N LEU A 97 -0.54 -6.98 -6.35
CA LEU A 97 -0.43 -6.22 -7.60
C LEU A 97 -0.32 -4.71 -7.35
N VAL A 98 -1.00 -4.19 -6.32
CA VAL A 98 -0.88 -2.78 -5.91
C VAL A 98 0.53 -2.50 -5.41
N ALA A 99 1.07 -3.37 -4.55
CA ALA A 99 2.44 -3.27 -4.06
C ALA A 99 3.47 -3.30 -5.21
N ARG A 100 3.30 -4.23 -6.16
CA ARG A 100 4.15 -4.32 -7.37
C ARG A 100 4.07 -3.04 -8.20
N SER A 101 2.88 -2.51 -8.45
CA SER A 101 2.69 -1.26 -9.19
C SER A 101 3.36 -0.09 -8.47
N SER A 102 3.24 0.00 -7.15
CA SER A 102 3.93 0.99 -6.33
C SER A 102 5.45 0.93 -6.52
N LEU A 103 6.05 -0.27 -6.44
CA LEU A 103 7.49 -0.46 -6.64
C LEU A 103 7.95 -0.04 -8.04
N LEU A 104 7.22 -0.44 -9.08
CA LEU A 104 7.54 -0.12 -10.47
C LEU A 104 7.45 1.38 -10.76
N LEU A 105 6.37 2.03 -10.32
CA LEU A 105 6.17 3.47 -10.50
C LEU A 105 7.23 4.30 -9.77
N ARG A 106 7.61 3.89 -8.57
CA ARG A 106 8.69 4.55 -7.81
C ARG A 106 10.05 4.37 -8.48
N GLY A 107 10.32 3.18 -9.00
CA GLY A 107 11.53 2.91 -9.78
C GLY A 107 11.61 3.79 -11.03
N LEU A 108 10.50 3.95 -11.75
CA LEU A 108 10.41 4.85 -12.89
C LEU A 108 10.58 6.32 -12.47
N GLY A 109 9.89 6.75 -11.41
CA GLY A 109 10.01 8.11 -10.87
C GLY A 109 11.45 8.45 -10.48
N ALA A 110 12.16 7.51 -9.84
CA ALA A 110 13.57 7.70 -9.50
C ALA A 110 14.45 7.89 -10.75
N LYS A 111 14.25 7.09 -11.79
CA LYS A 111 14.96 7.23 -13.08
C LYS A 111 14.68 8.55 -13.79
N LEU A 112 13.47 9.06 -13.64
CA LEU A 112 13.06 10.35 -14.21
C LEU A 112 13.41 11.54 -13.30
N GLN A 113 14.15 11.33 -12.22
CA GLN A 113 14.48 12.35 -11.21
C GLN A 113 13.26 13.04 -10.60
N ALA A 114 12.15 12.31 -10.52
CA ALA A 114 10.88 12.75 -9.96
C ALA A 114 10.40 11.76 -8.87
N PRO A 115 11.16 11.58 -7.77
CA PRO A 115 10.79 10.64 -6.72
C PRO A 115 9.48 11.09 -6.05
N GLN A 116 8.59 10.13 -5.79
CA GLN A 116 7.29 10.37 -5.18
C GLN A 116 7.04 9.39 -4.03
N HIS A 117 6.39 9.89 -2.99
CA HIS A 117 5.76 9.04 -1.98
C HIS A 117 4.34 8.72 -2.45
N VAL A 118 4.04 7.44 -2.62
CA VAL A 118 2.75 7.01 -3.17
C VAL A 118 1.59 7.45 -2.27
N SER A 119 1.77 7.35 -0.95
CA SER A 119 0.76 7.78 0.02
C SER A 119 0.42 9.26 -0.08
N ALA A 120 1.41 10.13 -0.33
CA ALA A 120 1.19 11.56 -0.47
C ALA A 120 0.32 11.87 -1.70
N VAL A 121 0.57 11.18 -2.82
CA VAL A 121 -0.22 11.33 -4.05
C VAL A 121 -1.66 10.83 -3.85
N TRP A 122 -1.83 9.68 -3.19
CA TRP A 122 -3.13 9.04 -3.02
C TRP A 122 -3.95 9.52 -1.83
N ALA A 123 -3.37 10.26 -0.87
CA ALA A 123 -4.05 10.66 0.37
C ALA A 123 -5.40 11.39 0.13
N LYS A 124 -5.45 12.28 -0.86
CA LYS A 124 -6.69 13.01 -1.20
C LYS A 124 -7.80 12.07 -1.67
N GLU A 125 -7.48 11.16 -2.58
CA GLU A 125 -8.43 10.20 -3.14
C GLU A 125 -8.85 9.15 -2.11
N ALA A 126 -7.90 8.66 -1.30
CA ALA A 126 -8.17 7.75 -0.21
C ALA A 126 -9.18 8.34 0.79
N ARG A 127 -8.97 9.60 1.18
CA ARG A 127 -9.89 10.32 2.09
C ARG A 127 -11.28 10.49 1.47
N ARG A 128 -11.35 10.86 0.19
CA ARG A 128 -12.62 10.99 -0.54
C ARG A 128 -13.37 9.67 -0.56
N TYR A 129 -12.68 8.59 -0.94
CA TYR A 129 -13.26 7.27 -1.02
C TYR A 129 -13.79 6.77 0.34
N LEU A 130 -13.04 6.97 1.43
CA LEU A 130 -13.47 6.56 2.77
C LEU A 130 -14.76 7.27 3.21
N ARG A 131 -14.88 8.58 2.96
CA ARG A 131 -16.12 9.32 3.27
C ARG A 131 -17.33 8.77 2.50
N GLU A 132 -17.16 8.46 1.22
CA GLU A 132 -18.24 7.88 0.40
C GLU A 132 -18.61 6.47 0.87
N TYR A 133 -17.61 5.66 1.19
CA TYR A 133 -17.78 4.29 1.68
C TYR A 133 -18.55 4.25 3.01
N GLU A 134 -18.20 5.10 3.96
CA GLU A 134 -18.85 5.20 5.27
C GLU A 134 -20.32 5.69 5.13
N ARG A 135 -20.54 6.70 4.30
CA ARG A 135 -21.90 7.19 4.00
C ARG A 135 -22.79 6.09 3.43
N THR A 136 -22.27 5.31 2.49
CA THR A 136 -23.04 4.22 1.87
C THR A 136 -23.37 3.09 2.87
N ARG A 137 -22.51 2.85 3.85
CA ARG A 137 -22.76 1.87 4.91
C ARG A 137 -23.82 2.35 5.89
N SER A 138 -23.77 3.61 6.30
CA SER A 138 -24.74 4.18 7.25
C SER A 138 -26.18 4.21 6.72
N VAL A 139 -26.36 4.25 5.40
CA VAL A 139 -27.69 4.21 4.76
C VAL A 139 -28.28 2.79 4.69
N ARG A 140 -27.44 1.75 4.84
CA ARG A 140 -27.85 0.34 4.74
C ARG A 140 -28.08 -0.33 6.11
N THR A 141 -27.84 0.39 7.18
CA THR A 141 -28.17 0.00 8.58
C THR A 141 -29.40 0.73 9.04
#